data_0cda23c9a384a9205e5ebdff4e78b246
#
_entry.id   0cda23c9a384a9205e5ebdff4e78b246
#
_cell.length_a   1.000
_cell.length_b   1.000
_cell.length_c   1.000
_cell.angle_alpha   90.00
_cell.angle_beta   90.00
_cell.angle_gamma   90.00
#
_symmetry.space_group_name_H-M   'P 1'
#
loop_
_entity.id
_entity.type
_entity.pdbx_description
1 polymer ?
#
loop_
_entity_poly.entity_id
_entity_poly.type
_entity_poly.pdbx_seq_one_letter_code
_entity_poly.pdbx_strand_id
1 'polypeptide(L)'
;YEPTKEEEEIEEEAHVSFNDTLEHLESLTIGLAKGSFNALMVCGAGGTGKTQTVEDTLEKLGLSDGSGYFKNTGTASPFGIYEMLYKNRNNIVLFDDSDGALADQDGRNLIKAATDTKKKRKLAWSKKNSKLYDPALGVPQIKKSGKNSPVNDDDEFGDVDIDDDMEDKADMIPSYFDFEGRIIFISNLPLNKLDPDGALRTRAFIISINPTKAELLERMEQIMDSIKLEAGHLTHEQRREVLEVIKGRSPKKEMSLRTLVRSLNLAASGVSNWRKLVELYG
;
A
#
# COMPACT_ATOMS: atom_id res chain seq x y z
N TYR A 1 32.04 -4.79 21.28
CA TYR A 1 31.69 -3.43 21.66
C TYR A 1 30.55 -3.51 22.66
N GLU A 2 30.78 -3.08 23.91
CA GLU A 2 29.72 -2.89 24.90
C GLU A 2 29.34 -1.40 24.84
N PRO A 3 28.07 -1.05 24.60
CA PRO A 3 27.65 0.34 24.59
C PRO A 3 27.92 0.99 25.95
N THR A 4 28.28 2.26 25.92
CA THR A 4 28.44 3.04 27.14
C THR A 4 27.08 3.36 27.76
N LYS A 5 27.01 3.60 29.05
CA LYS A 5 25.72 4.00 29.72
C LYS A 5 25.08 5.24 29.10
N GLU A 6 25.88 6.13 28.52
CA GLU A 6 25.39 7.30 27.77
C GLU A 6 24.78 6.90 26.41
N GLU A 7 25.28 5.83 25.77
CA GLU A 7 24.69 5.29 24.54
C GLU A 7 23.41 4.50 24.84
N GLU A 8 23.32 3.82 26.00
CA GLU A 8 22.10 3.17 26.47
C GLU A 8 21.03 4.20 26.90
N GLU A 9 21.42 5.37 27.44
CA GLU A 9 20.50 6.47 27.79
C GLU A 9 20.01 7.23 26.53
N ILE A 10 20.76 7.24 25.42
CA ILE A 10 20.33 7.82 24.15
C ILE A 10 19.38 6.87 23.39
N GLU A 11 19.42 5.56 23.66
CA GLU A 11 18.48 4.57 23.13
C GLU A 11 17.13 4.49 23.91
N GLU A 12 16.94 5.16 25.03
CA GLU A 12 15.60 5.56 25.49
C GLU A 12 15.07 6.64 24.51
N GLU A 13 14.84 6.25 23.25
CA GLU A 13 14.00 7.02 22.34
C GLU A 13 12.72 7.37 23.10
N ALA A 14 12.48 8.65 23.28
CA ALA A 14 11.28 9.15 23.95
C ALA A 14 10.09 8.40 23.36
N HIS A 15 9.41 7.57 24.16
CA HIS A 15 8.31 6.72 23.72
C HIS A 15 7.25 7.62 23.10
N VAL A 16 7.16 7.59 21.75
CA VAL A 16 6.13 8.32 21.00
C VAL A 16 4.82 7.56 21.20
N SER A 17 3.80 8.22 21.72
CA SER A 17 2.50 7.58 21.93
C SER A 17 1.91 7.09 20.60
N PHE A 18 1.00 6.13 20.68
CA PHE A 18 0.30 5.62 19.47
C PHE A 18 -0.47 6.73 18.74
N ASN A 19 -1.10 7.65 19.48
CA ASN A 19 -1.81 8.77 18.88
C ASN A 19 -0.85 9.72 18.15
N ASP A 20 0.28 10.10 18.78
CA ASP A 20 1.30 10.95 18.15
C ASP A 20 1.89 10.26 16.90
N THR A 21 2.07 8.93 16.96
CA THR A 21 2.56 8.16 15.80
C THR A 21 1.57 8.24 14.63
N LEU A 22 0.26 8.19 14.87
CA LEU A 22 -0.75 8.38 13.82
C LEU A 22 -0.76 9.81 13.28
N GLU A 23 -0.57 10.83 14.13
CA GLU A 23 -0.43 12.23 13.71
C GLU A 23 0.85 12.45 12.89
N HIS A 24 1.95 11.79 13.25
CA HIS A 24 3.17 11.79 12.44
C HIS A 24 2.93 11.12 11.08
N LEU A 25 2.18 10.01 11.03
CA LEU A 25 1.80 9.39 9.76
C LEU A 25 0.97 10.33 8.88
N GLU A 26 -0.01 11.04 9.45
CA GLU A 26 -0.78 12.06 8.74
C GLU A 26 0.15 13.15 8.17
N SER A 27 1.06 13.68 9.00
CA SER A 27 2.02 14.71 8.61
C SER A 27 2.97 14.25 7.49
N LEU A 28 3.50 13.03 7.57
CA LEU A 28 4.33 12.44 6.52
C LEU A 28 3.54 12.22 5.23
N THR A 29 2.29 11.77 5.32
CA THR A 29 1.42 11.61 4.14
C THR A 29 1.17 12.94 3.45
N ILE A 30 0.91 14.01 4.21
CA ILE A 30 0.78 15.37 3.67
C ILE A 30 2.08 15.83 2.99
N GLY A 31 3.22 15.62 3.64
CA GLY A 31 4.54 15.96 3.09
C GLY A 31 4.82 15.25 1.76
N LEU A 32 4.54 13.95 1.69
CA LEU A 32 4.65 13.18 0.46
C LEU A 32 3.69 13.70 -0.61
N ALA A 33 2.43 13.90 -0.29
CA ALA A 33 1.42 14.39 -1.25
C ALA A 33 1.80 15.77 -1.83
N LYS A 34 2.44 16.64 -1.04
CA LYS A 34 2.97 17.94 -1.48
C LYS A 34 4.30 17.85 -2.24
N GLY A 35 4.93 16.66 -2.31
CA GLY A 35 6.16 16.43 -3.06
C GLY A 35 7.45 16.77 -2.32
N SER A 36 7.42 16.80 -0.99
CA SER A 36 8.62 17.04 -0.18
C SER A 36 9.62 15.88 -0.27
N PHE A 37 9.13 14.67 -0.54
CA PHE A 37 9.92 13.45 -0.74
C PHE A 37 9.14 12.44 -1.58
N ASN A 38 9.80 11.36 -2.02
CA ASN A 38 9.27 10.46 -3.04
C ASN A 38 8.65 9.17 -2.50
N ALA A 39 8.97 8.78 -1.27
CA ALA A 39 8.52 7.49 -0.74
C ALA A 39 8.28 7.52 0.78
N LEU A 40 7.21 6.84 1.20
CA LEU A 40 6.83 6.61 2.59
C LEU A 40 6.59 5.11 2.80
N MET A 41 7.24 4.52 3.79
CA MET A 41 6.98 3.13 4.23
C MET A 41 6.32 3.15 5.60
N VAL A 42 5.19 2.45 5.70
CA VAL A 42 4.39 2.32 6.92
C VAL A 42 4.33 0.85 7.31
N CYS A 43 5.02 0.49 8.37
CA CYS A 43 5.13 -0.88 8.85
C CYS A 43 4.38 -1.06 10.18
N GLY A 44 4.10 -2.31 10.55
CA GLY A 44 3.61 -2.62 11.91
C GLY A 44 2.37 -3.48 11.93
N ALA A 45 1.84 -3.74 13.13
CA ALA A 45 0.77 -4.69 13.37
C ALA A 45 -0.50 -4.39 12.55
N GLY A 46 -1.20 -5.45 12.13
CA GLY A 46 -2.46 -5.33 11.39
C GLY A 46 -3.58 -4.69 12.22
N GLY A 47 -4.47 -3.93 11.56
CA GLY A 47 -5.66 -3.35 12.22
C GLY A 47 -5.37 -2.20 13.18
N THR A 48 -4.24 -1.51 13.04
CA THR A 48 -3.86 -0.32 13.80
C THR A 48 -4.28 1.00 13.14
N GLY A 49 -5.01 0.96 12.02
CA GLY A 49 -5.49 2.16 11.34
C GLY A 49 -4.54 2.76 10.30
N LYS A 50 -3.41 2.12 9.97
CA LYS A 50 -2.42 2.60 8.99
C LYS A 50 -3.04 3.06 7.68
N THR A 51 -3.72 2.14 7.00
CA THR A 51 -4.35 2.39 5.70
C THR A 51 -5.40 3.49 5.80
N GLN A 52 -6.27 3.41 6.82
CA GLN A 52 -7.32 4.40 7.03
C GLN A 52 -6.74 5.82 7.23
N THR A 53 -5.70 5.96 8.06
CA THR A 53 -5.06 7.26 8.28
C THR A 53 -4.47 7.84 6.99
N VAL A 54 -3.81 7.01 6.18
CA VAL A 54 -3.25 7.45 4.89
C VAL A 54 -4.36 7.87 3.93
N GLU A 55 -5.40 7.03 3.75
CA GLU A 55 -6.52 7.31 2.83
C GLU A 55 -7.30 8.56 3.26
N ASP A 56 -7.70 8.65 4.53
CA ASP A 56 -8.40 9.83 5.06
C ASP A 56 -7.58 11.12 4.86
N THR A 57 -6.26 11.02 4.99
CA THR A 57 -5.37 12.16 4.79
C THR A 57 -5.31 12.58 3.32
N LEU A 58 -5.21 11.62 2.40
CA LEU A 58 -5.22 11.89 0.95
C LEU A 58 -6.58 12.48 0.53
N GLU A 59 -7.68 11.95 1.05
CA GLU A 59 -9.03 12.46 0.78
C GLU A 59 -9.23 13.89 1.30
N LYS A 60 -8.74 14.22 2.50
CA LYS A 60 -8.74 15.61 3.03
C LYS A 60 -7.98 16.58 2.13
N LEU A 61 -7.00 16.09 1.37
CA LEU A 61 -6.24 16.87 0.38
C LEU A 61 -6.94 16.94 -1.00
N GLY A 62 -8.12 16.35 -1.14
CA GLY A 62 -8.89 16.33 -2.39
C GLY A 62 -8.40 15.25 -3.39
N LEU A 63 -7.61 14.28 -2.93
CA LEU A 63 -7.16 13.14 -3.73
C LEU A 63 -8.05 11.94 -3.45
N SER A 64 -8.39 11.17 -4.48
CA SER A 64 -9.17 9.94 -4.35
C SER A 64 -8.54 8.81 -5.14
N ASP A 65 -8.88 7.56 -4.81
CA ASP A 65 -8.42 6.41 -5.59
C ASP A 65 -8.91 6.51 -7.03
N GLY A 66 -8.00 6.33 -7.99
CA GLY A 66 -8.22 6.59 -9.41
C GLY A 66 -8.10 8.08 -9.82
N SER A 67 -8.01 9.03 -8.85
CA SER A 67 -7.83 10.45 -9.12
C SER A 67 -6.88 11.09 -8.09
N GLY A 68 -5.60 11.23 -8.49
CA GLY A 68 -4.53 11.76 -7.63
C GLY A 68 -3.71 10.69 -6.93
N TYR A 69 -4.30 9.60 -6.51
CA TYR A 69 -3.56 8.39 -6.15
C TYR A 69 -4.19 7.14 -6.77
N PHE A 70 -3.45 6.06 -6.83
CA PHE A 70 -3.89 4.73 -7.25
C PHE A 70 -3.53 3.72 -6.17
N LYS A 71 -4.53 3.00 -5.65
CA LYS A 71 -4.34 1.97 -4.63
C LYS A 71 -4.21 0.60 -5.27
N ASN A 72 -3.16 -0.13 -4.90
CA ASN A 72 -3.01 -1.55 -5.19
C ASN A 72 -3.11 -2.34 -3.89
N THR A 73 -4.07 -3.25 -3.83
CA THR A 73 -4.25 -4.16 -2.70
C THR A 73 -4.02 -5.59 -3.16
N GLY A 74 -3.13 -6.32 -2.49
CA GLY A 74 -2.83 -7.72 -2.79
C GLY A 74 -1.60 -7.92 -3.67
N THR A 75 -1.59 -9.01 -4.47
CA THR A 75 -0.39 -9.44 -5.20
C THR A 75 -0.26 -8.79 -6.56
N ALA A 76 0.96 -8.38 -6.91
CA ALA A 76 1.31 -7.93 -8.24
C ALA A 76 2.59 -8.67 -8.71
N SER A 77 2.62 -9.10 -9.97
CA SER A 77 3.86 -9.57 -10.58
C SER A 77 4.82 -8.41 -10.79
N PRO A 78 6.15 -8.64 -10.89
CA PRO A 78 7.09 -7.56 -11.17
C PRO A 78 6.74 -6.74 -12.42
N PHE A 79 6.27 -7.39 -13.48
CA PHE A 79 5.81 -6.68 -14.68
C PHE A 79 4.50 -5.92 -14.43
N GLY A 80 3.59 -6.47 -13.61
CA GLY A 80 2.38 -5.75 -13.18
C GLY A 80 2.70 -4.48 -12.40
N ILE A 81 3.75 -4.52 -11.55
CA ILE A 81 4.26 -3.32 -10.85
C ILE A 81 4.78 -2.30 -11.88
N TYR A 82 5.56 -2.74 -12.87
CA TYR A 82 6.09 -1.87 -13.92
C TYR A 82 4.95 -1.18 -14.71
N GLU A 83 3.95 -1.95 -15.12
CA GLU A 83 2.75 -1.46 -15.81
C GLU A 83 1.97 -0.44 -14.95
N MET A 84 1.78 -0.74 -13.67
CA MET A 84 1.09 0.12 -12.72
C MET A 84 1.83 1.45 -12.52
N LEU A 85 3.16 1.40 -12.35
CA LEU A 85 3.99 2.60 -12.22
C LEU A 85 3.96 3.45 -13.50
N TYR A 86 3.93 2.83 -14.69
CA TYR A 86 3.78 3.54 -15.96
C TYR A 86 2.44 4.26 -16.06
N LYS A 87 1.33 3.55 -15.80
CA LYS A 87 -0.03 4.13 -15.87
C LYS A 87 -0.21 5.28 -14.88
N ASN A 88 0.48 5.21 -13.74
CA ASN A 88 0.40 6.20 -12.66
C ASN A 88 1.68 7.01 -12.48
N ARG A 89 2.44 7.24 -13.55
CA ARG A 89 3.78 7.83 -13.50
C ARG A 89 3.87 9.25 -12.92
N ASN A 90 2.73 9.94 -12.79
CA ASN A 90 2.63 11.28 -12.22
C ASN A 90 1.81 11.33 -10.92
N ASN A 91 1.24 10.20 -10.50
CA ASN A 91 0.36 10.07 -9.34
C ASN A 91 1.08 9.46 -8.13
N ILE A 92 0.40 9.43 -7.00
CA ILE A 92 0.81 8.62 -5.86
C ILE A 92 0.37 7.18 -6.12
N VAL A 93 1.28 6.21 -5.94
CA VAL A 93 0.95 4.78 -5.96
C VAL A 93 1.01 4.26 -4.52
N LEU A 94 -0.13 3.83 -4.02
CA LEU A 94 -0.29 3.26 -2.69
C LEU A 94 -0.31 1.73 -2.80
N PHE A 95 0.74 1.07 -2.31
CA PHE A 95 0.80 -0.37 -2.14
C PHE A 95 0.31 -0.72 -0.73
N ASP A 96 -0.83 -1.40 -0.64
CA ASP A 96 -1.45 -1.83 0.62
C ASP A 96 -1.49 -3.36 0.68
N ASP A 97 -0.88 -3.95 1.72
CA ASP A 97 -0.72 -5.41 1.88
C ASP A 97 -0.11 -6.10 0.64
N SER A 98 0.75 -5.40 -0.09
CA SER A 98 1.39 -5.88 -1.33
C SER A 98 2.84 -6.36 -1.09
N ASP A 99 3.08 -7.05 0.02
CA ASP A 99 4.42 -7.47 0.48
C ASP A 99 5.15 -8.34 -0.56
N GLY A 100 4.41 -9.09 -1.39
CA GLY A 100 4.96 -9.87 -2.51
C GLY A 100 5.72 -9.02 -3.53
N ALA A 101 5.38 -7.74 -3.67
CA ALA A 101 6.10 -6.81 -4.55
C ALA A 101 7.56 -6.60 -4.13
N LEU A 102 7.83 -6.63 -2.81
CA LEU A 102 9.18 -6.51 -2.25
C LEU A 102 9.87 -7.87 -2.02
N ALA A 103 9.14 -8.98 -2.07
CA ALA A 103 9.72 -10.32 -1.95
C ALA A 103 10.47 -10.73 -3.22
N ASP A 104 9.96 -10.36 -4.40
CA ASP A 104 10.61 -10.63 -5.68
C ASP A 104 11.74 -9.64 -5.96
N GLN A 105 12.87 -10.13 -6.50
CA GLN A 105 14.05 -9.30 -6.75
C GLN A 105 13.81 -8.22 -7.82
N ASP A 106 13.08 -8.54 -8.90
CA ASP A 106 12.78 -7.56 -9.96
C ASP A 106 11.81 -6.50 -9.47
N GLY A 107 10.76 -6.92 -8.72
CA GLY A 107 9.82 -5.99 -8.07
C GLY A 107 10.54 -5.05 -7.11
N ARG A 108 11.44 -5.59 -6.28
CA ARG A 108 12.27 -4.81 -5.35
C ARG A 108 13.16 -3.80 -6.08
N ASN A 109 13.79 -4.22 -7.18
CA ASN A 109 14.64 -3.33 -7.98
C ASN A 109 13.84 -2.18 -8.61
N LEU A 110 12.62 -2.46 -9.10
CA LEU A 110 11.71 -1.42 -9.61
C LEU A 110 11.31 -0.43 -8.51
N ILE A 111 10.90 -0.93 -7.35
CA ILE A 111 10.52 -0.05 -6.22
C ILE A 111 11.72 0.78 -5.76
N LYS A 112 12.94 0.21 -5.66
CA LYS A 112 14.16 0.96 -5.35
C LYS A 112 14.45 2.06 -6.38
N ALA A 113 14.30 1.77 -7.66
CA ALA A 113 14.48 2.77 -8.72
C ALA A 113 13.41 3.86 -8.66
N ALA A 114 12.16 3.48 -8.39
CA ALA A 114 11.03 4.40 -8.30
C ALA A 114 11.04 5.27 -7.04
N THR A 115 11.74 4.87 -5.98
CA THR A 115 11.86 5.62 -4.72
C THR A 115 13.13 6.47 -4.62
N ASP A 116 13.99 6.49 -5.64
CA ASP A 116 15.19 7.34 -5.67
C ASP A 116 14.84 8.80 -5.37
N THR A 117 15.79 9.55 -4.81
CA THR A 117 15.57 10.93 -4.35
C THR A 117 15.41 11.94 -5.48
N LYS A 118 15.77 11.60 -6.72
CA LYS A 118 15.59 12.47 -7.89
C LYS A 118 14.11 12.71 -8.18
N LYS A 119 13.78 13.89 -8.70
CA LYS A 119 12.40 14.21 -9.13
C LYS A 119 11.97 13.31 -10.28
N LYS A 120 12.81 13.14 -11.31
CA LYS A 120 12.58 12.24 -12.45
C LYS A 120 13.43 10.99 -12.29
N ARG A 121 12.79 9.85 -12.27
CA ARG A 121 13.42 8.53 -12.14
C ARG A 121 13.12 7.72 -13.40
N LYS A 122 14.17 7.38 -14.14
CA LYS A 122 14.02 6.54 -15.33
C LYS A 122 13.83 5.09 -14.91
N LEU A 123 12.65 4.55 -15.14
CA LEU A 123 12.35 3.14 -14.95
C LEU A 123 12.45 2.42 -16.29
N ALA A 124 13.03 1.22 -16.28
CA ALA A 124 13.21 0.41 -17.47
C ALA A 124 12.91 -1.06 -17.19
N TRP A 125 12.32 -1.72 -18.18
CA TRP A 125 12.11 -3.16 -18.16
C TRP A 125 12.83 -3.79 -19.36
N SER A 126 13.91 -4.52 -19.08
CA SER A 126 14.78 -5.11 -20.10
C SER A 126 14.47 -6.56 -20.45
N LYS A 127 13.55 -7.22 -19.70
CA LYS A 127 13.10 -8.58 -20.02
C LYS A 127 12.08 -8.54 -21.16
N LYS A 128 12.18 -9.49 -22.11
CA LYS A 128 11.24 -9.59 -23.23
C LYS A 128 9.79 -9.77 -22.75
N ASN A 129 8.89 -8.94 -23.29
CA ASN A 129 7.46 -9.01 -23.04
C ASN A 129 6.71 -8.51 -24.28
N SER A 130 5.65 -9.21 -24.67
CA SER A 130 4.85 -8.89 -25.88
C SER A 130 4.09 -7.57 -25.77
N LYS A 131 3.86 -7.06 -24.58
CA LYS A 131 3.23 -5.76 -24.32
C LYS A 131 4.21 -4.58 -24.41
N LEU A 132 5.51 -4.82 -24.58
CA LEU A 132 6.49 -3.75 -24.59
C LEU A 132 6.85 -3.28 -26.01
N TYR A 133 6.99 -1.97 -26.15
CA TYR A 133 7.63 -1.37 -27.30
C TYR A 133 8.88 -0.56 -26.89
N ASP A 134 9.81 -0.39 -27.83
CA ASP A 134 10.94 0.50 -27.65
C ASP A 134 10.54 1.94 -28.02
N PRO A 135 10.51 2.90 -27.07
CA PRO A 135 10.11 4.27 -27.36
C PRO A 135 11.02 4.98 -28.34
N ALA A 136 12.31 4.58 -28.45
CA ALA A 136 13.24 5.17 -29.40
C ALA A 136 13.04 4.69 -30.84
N LEU A 137 12.58 3.44 -31.01
CA LEU A 137 12.37 2.81 -32.32
C LEU A 137 10.90 2.76 -32.73
N GLY A 138 9.97 2.92 -31.78
CA GLY A 138 8.53 2.83 -32.01
C GLY A 138 8.05 1.43 -32.40
N VAL A 139 8.84 0.38 -32.15
CA VAL A 139 8.55 -0.99 -32.54
C VAL A 139 8.37 -1.91 -31.33
N PRO A 140 7.48 -2.93 -31.41
CA PRO A 140 7.32 -3.94 -30.38
C PRO A 140 8.61 -4.74 -30.14
N GLN A 141 8.90 -5.09 -28.88
CA GLN A 141 10.07 -5.92 -28.54
C GLN A 141 9.95 -7.37 -29.08
N ILE A 142 8.72 -7.87 -29.22
CA ILE A 142 8.43 -9.19 -29.76
C ILE A 142 7.38 -9.01 -30.84
N LYS A 143 7.73 -9.34 -32.09
CA LYS A 143 6.70 -9.47 -33.13
C LYS A 143 5.84 -10.68 -32.78
N LYS A 144 4.51 -10.52 -32.73
CA LYS A 144 3.60 -11.68 -32.68
C LYS A 144 3.90 -12.52 -33.93
N SER A 145 4.37 -13.76 -33.77
CA SER A 145 4.49 -14.68 -34.88
C SER A 145 3.07 -14.96 -35.36
N GLY A 146 2.73 -14.45 -36.52
CA GLY A 146 1.50 -14.82 -37.22
C GLY A 146 1.43 -16.35 -37.31
N LYS A 147 0.25 -16.92 -37.10
CA LYS A 147 -0.02 -18.35 -37.33
C LYS A 147 0.57 -18.75 -38.66
N ASN A 148 1.44 -19.77 -38.66
CA ASN A 148 1.95 -20.39 -39.86
C ASN A 148 0.80 -20.77 -40.78
N SER A 149 0.55 -19.97 -41.77
CA SER A 149 -0.08 -20.44 -43.00
C SER A 149 1.04 -20.92 -43.94
N PRO A 150 0.92 -22.08 -44.60
CA PRO A 150 1.93 -22.54 -45.53
C PRO A 150 2.04 -21.51 -46.66
N VAL A 151 3.26 -21.02 -46.86
CA VAL A 151 3.59 -20.12 -47.97
C VAL A 151 3.46 -20.91 -49.25
N ASN A 152 2.48 -20.60 -50.09
CA ASN A 152 2.54 -20.90 -51.52
C ASN A 152 3.35 -19.79 -52.17
N ASP A 153 4.48 -20.18 -52.77
CA ASP A 153 5.33 -19.31 -53.61
C ASP A 153 4.58 -19.02 -54.93
N ASP A 154 3.75 -18.04 -54.99
CA ASP A 154 3.28 -17.37 -56.20
C ASP A 154 2.12 -16.45 -55.81
N ASP A 155 2.43 -15.23 -55.30
CA ASP A 155 1.49 -14.12 -55.51
C ASP A 155 2.20 -12.77 -55.28
N GLU A 156 2.20 -12.01 -56.32
CA GLU A 156 2.56 -10.63 -56.48
C GLU A 156 1.79 -9.73 -55.49
N PHE A 157 2.51 -8.76 -54.90
CA PHE A 157 2.01 -7.53 -54.29
C PHE A 157 0.54 -7.54 -53.82
N GLY A 158 0.27 -8.10 -52.65
CA GLY A 158 -0.99 -7.95 -51.94
C GLY A 158 -0.89 -6.81 -50.93
N ASP A 159 -1.89 -5.94 -50.96
CA ASP A 159 -2.08 -4.83 -50.03
C ASP A 159 -1.97 -5.30 -48.59
N VAL A 160 -1.09 -4.65 -47.81
CA VAL A 160 -0.98 -4.84 -46.37
C VAL A 160 -2.19 -4.17 -45.74
N ASP A 161 -3.16 -4.98 -45.30
CA ASP A 161 -4.28 -4.50 -44.49
C ASP A 161 -3.74 -3.87 -43.21
N ILE A 162 -3.80 -2.54 -43.14
CA ILE A 162 -3.28 -1.69 -42.04
C ILE A 162 -4.25 -1.62 -40.86
N ASP A 163 -5.44 -2.22 -40.94
CA ASP A 163 -6.54 -1.96 -40.01
C ASP A 163 -6.60 -2.86 -38.75
N ASP A 164 -5.90 -4.00 -38.74
CA ASP A 164 -5.95 -4.92 -37.54
C ASP A 164 -4.92 -4.60 -36.47
N ASP A 165 -3.94 -3.71 -36.75
CA ASP A 165 -2.85 -3.37 -35.83
C ASP A 165 -3.13 -2.17 -34.90
N MET A 166 -4.25 -1.47 -35.04
CA MET A 166 -4.51 -0.25 -34.27
C MET A 166 -5.09 -0.50 -32.87
N GLU A 167 -5.90 -1.54 -32.66
CA GLU A 167 -6.44 -1.88 -31.33
C GLU A 167 -5.37 -2.43 -30.39
N ASP A 168 -4.37 -3.14 -30.89
CA ASP A 168 -3.27 -3.72 -30.10
C ASP A 168 -2.24 -2.67 -29.61
N LYS A 169 -2.18 -1.46 -30.21
CA LYS A 169 -1.22 -0.42 -29.81
C LYS A 169 -1.64 0.37 -28.58
N ALA A 170 -2.94 0.44 -28.30
CA ALA A 170 -3.48 1.17 -27.14
C ALA A 170 -3.04 0.56 -25.78
N ASP A 171 -2.75 -0.74 -25.75
CA ASP A 171 -2.33 -1.48 -24.55
C ASP A 171 -0.81 -1.66 -24.42
N MET A 172 -0.02 -1.14 -25.35
CA MET A 172 1.44 -1.30 -25.32
C MET A 172 2.09 -0.31 -24.34
N ILE A 173 3.09 -0.81 -23.61
CA ILE A 173 3.82 -0.09 -22.58
C ILE A 173 5.24 0.16 -23.07
N PRO A 174 5.81 1.37 -22.89
CA PRO A 174 7.19 1.63 -23.26
C PRO A 174 8.15 0.78 -22.42
N SER A 175 9.26 0.33 -23.00
CA SER A 175 10.30 -0.43 -22.29
C SER A 175 11.07 0.41 -21.26
N TYR A 176 10.96 1.72 -21.32
CA TYR A 176 11.41 2.67 -20.30
C TYR A 176 10.55 3.94 -20.31
N PHE A 177 10.43 4.58 -19.15
CA PHE A 177 9.72 5.85 -18.99
C PHE A 177 10.28 6.65 -17.80
N ASP A 178 9.95 7.93 -17.75
CA ASP A 178 10.22 8.78 -16.59
C ASP A 178 9.07 8.68 -15.59
N PHE A 179 9.40 8.33 -14.33
CA PHE A 179 8.47 8.29 -13.21
C PHE A 179 8.68 9.54 -12.35
N GLU A 180 7.66 10.36 -12.21
CA GLU A 180 7.60 11.55 -11.36
C GLU A 180 6.61 11.38 -10.19
N GLY A 181 5.89 10.25 -10.18
CA GLY A 181 4.96 9.87 -9.12
C GLY A 181 5.65 9.65 -7.77
N ARG A 182 4.88 9.29 -6.77
CA ARG A 182 5.38 8.98 -5.42
C ARG A 182 4.83 7.65 -4.95
N ILE A 183 5.48 7.05 -3.97
CA ILE A 183 5.10 5.72 -3.49
C ILE A 183 4.81 5.78 -2.00
N ILE A 184 3.66 5.24 -1.60
CA ILE A 184 3.35 4.88 -0.22
C ILE A 184 3.29 3.35 -0.17
N PHE A 185 4.02 2.75 0.76
CA PHE A 185 4.02 1.30 0.97
C PHE A 185 3.54 1.00 2.39
N ILE A 186 2.42 0.27 2.50
CA ILE A 186 1.85 -0.14 3.78
C ILE A 186 1.97 -1.65 3.92
N SER A 187 2.53 -2.12 5.03
CA SER A 187 2.74 -3.53 5.31
C SER A 187 2.45 -3.89 6.75
N ASN A 188 2.03 -5.14 6.93
CA ASN A 188 1.90 -5.76 8.25
C ASN A 188 3.19 -6.48 8.69
N LEU A 189 4.20 -6.56 7.82
CA LEU A 189 5.50 -7.13 8.14
C LEU A 189 6.42 -6.10 8.80
N PRO A 190 7.33 -6.55 9.66
CA PRO A 190 8.36 -5.67 10.23
C PRO A 190 9.38 -5.28 9.15
N LEU A 191 9.96 -4.08 9.32
CA LEU A 191 10.86 -3.46 8.35
C LEU A 191 12.04 -4.36 7.94
N ASN A 192 12.62 -5.11 8.85
CA ASN A 192 13.74 -6.01 8.57
C ASN A 192 13.39 -7.16 7.59
N LYS A 193 12.12 -7.52 7.47
CA LYS A 193 11.64 -8.48 6.47
C LYS A 193 11.35 -7.82 5.13
N LEU A 194 10.88 -6.57 5.13
CA LEU A 194 10.57 -5.82 3.92
C LEU A 194 11.82 -5.28 3.22
N ASP A 195 12.78 -4.81 3.98
CA ASP A 195 14.01 -4.18 3.50
C ASP A 195 15.25 -4.83 4.15
N PRO A 196 15.51 -6.11 3.82
CA PRO A 196 16.60 -6.87 4.43
C PRO A 196 17.99 -6.32 4.11
N ASP A 197 18.14 -5.62 2.99
CA ASP A 197 19.40 -5.00 2.55
C ASP A 197 19.50 -3.49 2.91
N GLY A 198 18.51 -2.93 3.57
CA GLY A 198 18.50 -1.54 4.03
C GLY A 198 18.44 -0.48 2.93
N ALA A 199 18.20 -0.91 1.67
CA ALA A 199 18.27 0.01 0.54
C ALA A 199 17.07 0.99 0.48
N LEU A 200 15.92 0.61 1.00
CA LEU A 200 14.75 1.49 1.05
C LEU A 200 14.85 2.50 2.20
N ARG A 201 15.54 2.15 3.29
CA ARG A 201 15.76 3.04 4.45
C ARG A 201 16.45 4.35 4.09
N THR A 202 17.29 4.35 3.06
CA THR A 202 17.99 5.55 2.59
C THR A 202 17.20 6.38 1.59
N ARG A 203 16.04 5.87 1.12
CA ARG A 203 15.23 6.48 0.05
C ARG A 203 13.84 6.90 0.48
N ALA A 204 13.33 6.32 1.57
CA ALA A 204 11.98 6.54 2.05
C ALA A 204 11.98 7.06 3.49
N PHE A 205 10.99 7.85 3.85
CA PHE A 205 10.63 8.00 5.26
C PHE A 205 9.97 6.71 5.74
N ILE A 206 10.30 6.28 6.94
CA ILE A 206 9.80 5.03 7.51
C ILE A 206 9.14 5.33 8.85
N ILE A 207 7.93 4.81 9.02
CA ILE A 207 7.20 4.87 10.29
C ILE A 207 6.74 3.46 10.68
N SER A 208 6.99 3.08 11.93
CA SER A 208 6.58 1.79 12.49
C SER A 208 5.48 2.00 13.52
N ILE A 209 4.36 1.28 13.38
CA ILE A 209 3.18 1.41 14.21
C ILE A 209 2.92 0.10 14.95
N ASN A 210 3.36 0.01 16.17
CA ASN A 210 3.27 -1.18 17.03
C ASN A 210 2.75 -0.80 18.42
N PRO A 211 1.45 -0.41 18.53
CA PRO A 211 0.89 0.04 19.79
C PRO A 211 0.83 -1.09 20.82
N THR A 212 0.98 -0.75 22.08
CA THR A 212 0.68 -1.61 23.20
C THR A 212 -0.84 -1.83 23.33
N LYS A 213 -1.23 -2.84 24.10
CA LYS A 213 -2.66 -3.09 24.38
C LYS A 213 -3.33 -1.91 25.08
N ALA A 214 -2.61 -1.23 25.97
CA ALA A 214 -3.13 -0.06 26.69
C ALA A 214 -3.42 1.10 25.72
N GLU A 215 -2.49 1.40 24.83
CA GLU A 215 -2.65 2.45 23.82
C GLU A 215 -3.77 2.14 22.82
N LEU A 216 -3.93 0.86 22.44
CA LEU A 216 -5.06 0.45 21.59
C LEU A 216 -6.39 0.69 22.29
N LEU A 217 -6.51 0.36 23.59
CA LEU A 217 -7.73 0.57 24.36
C LEU A 217 -8.03 2.07 24.53
N GLU A 218 -7.02 2.87 24.83
CA GLU A 218 -7.14 4.33 24.87
C GLU A 218 -7.66 4.90 23.53
N ARG A 219 -7.05 4.48 22.42
CA ARG A 219 -7.49 4.89 21.09
C ARG A 219 -8.91 4.44 20.78
N MET A 220 -9.28 3.21 21.17
CA MET A 220 -10.64 2.70 20.99
C MET A 220 -11.66 3.57 21.73
N GLU A 221 -11.36 4.01 22.94
CA GLU A 221 -12.21 4.90 23.73
C GLU A 221 -12.39 6.26 23.05
N GLN A 222 -11.33 6.82 22.48
CA GLN A 222 -11.37 8.09 21.77
C GLN A 222 -12.21 8.05 20.49
N ILE A 223 -12.15 6.94 19.73
CA ILE A 223 -12.78 6.86 18.42
C ILE A 223 -14.15 6.17 18.41
N MET A 224 -14.55 5.48 19.49
CA MET A 224 -15.76 4.63 19.48
C MET A 224 -17.04 5.38 19.05
N ASP A 225 -17.16 6.65 19.39
CA ASP A 225 -18.35 7.46 19.07
C ASP A 225 -18.35 7.95 17.61
N SER A 226 -17.18 8.07 16.99
CA SER A 226 -17.04 8.50 15.60
C SER A 226 -17.26 7.37 14.58
N ILE A 227 -17.23 6.10 15.04
CA ILE A 227 -17.40 4.94 14.16
C ILE A 227 -18.82 4.89 13.61
N LYS A 228 -18.94 4.92 12.28
CA LYS A 228 -20.23 4.69 11.59
C LYS A 228 -20.57 3.21 11.66
N LEU A 229 -21.79 2.90 12.06
CA LEU A 229 -22.31 1.55 12.17
C LEU A 229 -23.16 1.21 10.94
N GLU A 230 -22.97 0.00 10.42
CA GLU A 230 -23.72 -0.50 9.24
C GLU A 230 -25.05 -1.14 9.66
N ALA A 231 -25.10 -1.75 10.85
CA ALA A 231 -26.19 -2.62 11.29
C ALA A 231 -27.12 -1.98 12.33
N GLY A 232 -27.19 -0.66 12.43
CA GLY A 232 -28.09 0.01 13.38
C GLY A 232 -27.42 1.18 14.12
N HIS A 233 -27.99 1.55 15.27
CA HIS A 233 -27.50 2.66 16.08
C HIS A 233 -27.24 2.21 17.51
N LEU A 234 -26.14 2.67 18.11
CA LEU A 234 -25.83 2.49 19.54
C LEU A 234 -25.66 3.86 20.20
N THR A 235 -26.22 3.99 21.40
CA THR A 235 -25.94 5.16 22.25
C THR A 235 -24.50 5.14 22.76
N HIS A 236 -24.00 6.26 23.26
CA HIS A 236 -22.69 6.33 23.89
C HIS A 236 -22.51 5.27 25.00
N GLU A 237 -23.51 5.09 25.85
CA GLU A 237 -23.50 4.09 26.94
C GLU A 237 -23.37 2.67 26.41
N GLN A 238 -24.11 2.34 25.33
CA GLN A 238 -24.01 1.02 24.70
C GLN A 238 -22.64 0.80 24.06
N ARG A 239 -22.04 1.83 23.45
CA ARG A 239 -20.68 1.75 22.90
C ARG A 239 -19.64 1.53 24.00
N ARG A 240 -19.78 2.22 25.14
CA ARG A 240 -18.94 1.99 26.32
C ARG A 240 -19.08 0.56 26.83
N GLU A 241 -20.31 0.02 26.87
CA GLU A 241 -20.52 -1.38 27.27
C GLU A 241 -19.76 -2.36 26.35
N VAL A 242 -19.79 -2.13 25.03
CA VAL A 242 -19.01 -2.94 24.08
C VAL A 242 -17.50 -2.83 24.40
N LEU A 243 -17.00 -1.65 24.69
CA LEU A 243 -15.58 -1.44 25.03
C LEU A 243 -15.21 -2.18 26.33
N GLU A 244 -16.07 -2.17 27.35
CA GLU A 244 -15.83 -2.92 28.58
C GLU A 244 -15.77 -4.45 28.35
N VAL A 245 -16.62 -4.98 27.46
CA VAL A 245 -16.53 -6.39 27.06
C VAL A 245 -15.18 -6.68 26.37
N ILE A 246 -14.72 -5.77 25.50
CA ILE A 246 -13.41 -5.91 24.84
C ILE A 246 -12.27 -5.86 25.86
N LYS A 247 -12.30 -4.94 26.85
CA LYS A 247 -11.31 -4.84 27.93
C LYS A 247 -11.22 -6.13 28.76
N GLY A 248 -12.37 -6.77 29.01
CA GLY A 248 -12.45 -8.01 29.79
C GLY A 248 -11.94 -9.27 29.07
N ARG A 249 -11.60 -9.19 27.79
CA ARG A 249 -11.14 -10.35 27.01
C ARG A 249 -9.81 -10.89 27.50
N SER A 250 -9.60 -12.19 27.30
CA SER A 250 -8.34 -12.85 27.64
C SER A 250 -7.13 -12.10 27.05
N PRO A 251 -6.05 -11.88 27.85
CA PRO A 251 -4.83 -11.25 27.37
C PRO A 251 -4.15 -11.95 26.18
N LYS A 252 -4.43 -13.25 25.99
CA LYS A 252 -3.89 -14.06 24.89
C LYS A 252 -4.56 -13.78 23.55
N LYS A 253 -5.70 -13.07 23.54
CA LYS A 253 -6.40 -12.74 22.30
C LYS A 253 -5.80 -11.49 21.67
N GLU A 254 -5.60 -11.57 20.37
CA GLU A 254 -5.20 -10.41 19.57
C GLU A 254 -6.25 -9.29 19.70
N MET A 255 -5.77 -8.07 19.72
CA MET A 255 -6.56 -6.86 19.80
C MET A 255 -6.12 -5.89 18.70
N SER A 256 -7.07 -5.28 18.04
CA SER A 256 -6.86 -4.28 17.01
C SER A 256 -8.04 -3.32 16.94
N LEU A 257 -7.92 -2.19 16.28
CA LEU A 257 -9.06 -1.28 16.08
C LEU A 257 -10.20 -1.95 15.29
N ARG A 258 -9.87 -2.95 14.44
CA ARG A 258 -10.90 -3.77 13.78
C ARG A 258 -11.76 -4.56 14.77
N THR A 259 -11.19 -4.96 15.93
CA THR A 259 -11.97 -5.60 17.00
C THR A 259 -13.08 -4.70 17.50
N LEU A 260 -12.79 -3.41 17.72
CA LEU A 260 -13.81 -2.44 18.14
C LEU A 260 -14.92 -2.29 17.08
N VAL A 261 -14.56 -2.05 15.82
CA VAL A 261 -15.51 -1.85 14.72
C VAL A 261 -16.45 -3.06 14.57
N ARG A 262 -15.87 -4.27 14.55
CA ARG A 262 -16.66 -5.53 14.43
C ARG A 262 -17.57 -5.74 15.64
N SER A 263 -17.09 -5.47 16.83
CA SER A 263 -17.85 -5.63 18.07
C SER A 263 -19.01 -4.64 18.17
N LEU A 264 -18.79 -3.39 17.78
CA LEU A 264 -19.85 -2.37 17.73
C LEU A 264 -20.93 -2.73 16.70
N ASN A 265 -20.54 -3.15 15.49
CA ASN A 265 -21.51 -3.59 14.48
C ASN A 265 -22.31 -4.83 14.93
N LEU A 266 -21.65 -5.80 15.58
CA LEU A 266 -22.34 -6.97 16.12
C LEU A 266 -23.32 -6.58 17.24
N ALA A 267 -22.98 -5.68 18.13
CA ALA A 267 -23.90 -5.19 19.16
C ALA A 267 -25.07 -4.42 18.55
N ALA A 268 -24.83 -3.59 17.52
CA ALA A 268 -25.83 -2.81 16.81
C ALA A 268 -26.81 -3.67 15.99
N SER A 269 -26.42 -4.88 15.60
CA SER A 269 -27.27 -5.81 14.83
C SER A 269 -28.43 -6.42 15.64
N GLY A 270 -28.49 -6.17 16.95
CA GLY A 270 -29.59 -6.69 17.82
C GLY A 270 -29.45 -8.17 18.22
N VAL A 271 -28.32 -8.82 17.93
CA VAL A 271 -28.03 -10.20 18.35
C VAL A 271 -27.97 -10.28 19.87
N SER A 272 -28.86 -11.04 20.50
CA SER A 272 -29.06 -11.07 21.96
C SER A 272 -27.84 -11.54 22.75
N ASN A 273 -27.02 -12.43 22.19
CA ASN A 273 -25.81 -12.98 22.81
C ASN A 273 -24.52 -12.31 22.35
N TRP A 274 -24.58 -11.09 21.80
CA TRP A 274 -23.44 -10.38 21.24
C TRP A 274 -22.24 -10.27 22.22
N ARG A 275 -22.49 -10.08 23.53
CA ARG A 275 -21.43 -10.00 24.55
C ARG A 275 -20.56 -11.25 24.54
N LYS A 276 -21.19 -12.44 24.60
CA LYS A 276 -20.50 -13.72 24.56
C LYS A 276 -19.75 -13.93 23.25
N LEU A 277 -20.33 -13.49 22.13
CA LEU A 277 -19.68 -13.59 20.83
C LEU A 277 -18.44 -12.68 20.73
N VAL A 278 -18.53 -11.45 21.22
CA VAL A 278 -17.36 -10.53 21.31
C VAL A 278 -16.29 -11.10 22.23
N GLU A 279 -16.68 -11.66 23.38
CA GLU A 279 -15.74 -12.28 24.32
C GLU A 279 -14.99 -13.47 23.70
N LEU A 280 -15.67 -14.30 22.94
CA LEU A 280 -15.13 -15.53 22.35
C LEU A 280 -14.43 -15.31 20.99
N TYR A 281 -14.95 -14.43 20.15
CA TYR A 281 -14.58 -14.35 18.72
C TYR A 281 -14.29 -12.92 18.21
N GLY A 282 -14.56 -11.91 19.02
CA GLY A 282 -14.33 -10.51 18.67
C GLY A 282 -12.88 -10.10 18.47
#